data_7a36994902f23e7f803eebafa5decb3f
#
_entry.id   7a36994902f23e7f803eebafa5decb3f
#
_cell.length_a   1.000
_cell.length_b   1.000
_cell.length_c   1.000
_cell.angle_alpha   90.00
_cell.angle_beta   90.00
_cell.angle_gamma   90.00
#
_symmetry.space_group_name_H-M   'P 1'
#
loop_
_entity.id
_entity.type
_entity.pdbx_description
1 polymer ?
#
loop_
_entity_poly.entity_id
_entity_poly.type
_entity_poly.pdbx_seq_one_letter_code
_entity_poly.pdbx_strand_id
1 'polypeptide(L)'
;MLAGACVGAAAMGRVRALVDAGVDVLVVDSAHGHSKGVLDSVASIKEAFPEKVVVGGNVATGEGALALIERGADCVKVGVGPGAICTTRVVTGAGVPQLTAIFNAAVVAKEHGIPVIADGGIK
;
A
#
# COMPACT_ATOMS: atom_id res chain seq x y z
N MET A 1 17.74 -11.10 9.13
CA MET A 1 17.40 -9.87 8.38
C MET A 1 16.21 -10.12 7.46
N LEU A 2 15.23 -9.25 7.48
CA LEU A 2 14.07 -9.34 6.59
C LEU A 2 14.37 -8.63 5.28
N ALA A 3 13.91 -9.21 4.19
CA ALA A 3 14.04 -8.62 2.87
C ALA A 3 12.66 -8.31 2.30
N GLY A 4 12.51 -7.13 1.75
CA GLY A 4 11.27 -6.69 1.10
C GLY A 4 11.52 -6.32 -0.35
N ALA A 5 10.50 -6.40 -1.17
CA ALA A 5 10.57 -6.03 -2.58
C ALA A 5 9.27 -5.38 -3.03
N CYS A 6 9.39 -4.39 -3.89
CA CYS A 6 8.24 -3.71 -4.49
C CYS A 6 7.85 -4.39 -5.80
N VAL A 7 6.56 -4.52 -6.00
CA VAL A 7 6.00 -5.07 -7.24
C VAL A 7 4.91 -4.15 -7.76
N GLY A 8 4.75 -4.11 -9.07
CA GLY A 8 3.65 -3.39 -9.67
C GLY A 8 2.38 -4.23 -9.67
N ALA A 9 1.26 -3.60 -10.02
CA ALA A 9 0.00 -4.30 -10.14
C ALA A 9 0.10 -5.39 -11.22
N ALA A 10 -0.56 -6.51 -11.00
CA ALA A 10 -0.64 -7.63 -11.93
C ALA A 10 0.70 -8.31 -12.25
N ALA A 11 1.72 -8.17 -11.41
CA ALA A 11 3.06 -8.70 -11.67
C ALA A 11 3.30 -10.07 -10.99
N MET A 12 2.37 -11.01 -11.15
CA MET A 12 2.47 -12.31 -10.45
C MET A 12 3.70 -13.13 -10.80
N GLY A 13 4.20 -13.05 -12.01
CA GLY A 13 5.44 -13.74 -12.39
C GLY A 13 6.63 -13.24 -11.58
N ARG A 14 6.74 -11.93 -11.42
CA ARG A 14 7.77 -11.32 -10.60
C ARG A 14 7.59 -11.69 -9.12
N VAL A 15 6.36 -11.72 -8.65
CA VAL A 15 6.06 -12.10 -7.27
C VAL A 15 6.57 -13.51 -6.97
N ARG A 16 6.29 -14.47 -7.85
CA ARG A 16 6.76 -15.85 -7.68
C ARG A 16 8.29 -15.91 -7.64
N ALA A 17 8.95 -15.18 -8.54
CA ALA A 17 10.41 -15.14 -8.58
C ALA A 17 10.98 -14.57 -7.27
N LEU A 18 10.37 -13.52 -6.73
CA LEU A 18 10.81 -12.91 -5.49
C LEU A 18 10.59 -13.83 -4.29
N VAL A 19 9.47 -14.51 -4.24
CA VAL A 19 9.18 -15.47 -3.17
C VAL A 19 10.18 -16.63 -3.21
N ASP A 20 10.48 -17.14 -4.41
CA ASP A 20 11.47 -18.19 -4.59
C ASP A 20 12.87 -17.73 -4.16
N ALA A 21 13.16 -16.44 -4.33
CA ALA A 21 14.44 -15.85 -3.89
C ALA A 21 14.51 -15.62 -2.37
N GLY A 22 13.41 -15.86 -1.63
CA GLY A 22 13.40 -15.74 -0.18
C GLY A 22 12.97 -14.41 0.38
N VAL A 23 12.22 -13.61 -0.39
CA VAL A 23 11.70 -12.34 0.11
C VAL A 23 10.67 -12.56 1.22
N ASP A 24 10.68 -11.69 2.22
CA ASP A 24 9.77 -11.79 3.38
C ASP A 24 8.57 -10.89 3.26
N VAL A 25 8.71 -9.75 2.60
CA VAL A 25 7.68 -8.73 2.48
C VAL A 25 7.52 -8.35 1.02
N LEU A 26 6.28 -8.32 0.56
CA LEU A 26 5.93 -7.87 -0.79
C LEU A 26 5.15 -6.57 -0.69
N VAL A 27 5.64 -5.53 -1.35
CA VAL A 27 5.00 -4.22 -1.34
C VAL A 27 4.36 -3.98 -2.70
N VAL A 28 3.05 -3.94 -2.75
CA VAL A 28 2.31 -3.55 -3.96
C VAL A 28 2.19 -2.03 -3.93
N ASP A 29 3.08 -1.38 -4.66
CA ASP A 29 3.27 0.06 -4.61
C ASP A 29 2.74 0.72 -5.87
N SER A 30 1.84 1.68 -5.69
CA SER A 30 1.25 2.44 -6.79
C SER A 30 0.84 3.81 -6.27
N ALA A 31 0.84 4.80 -7.14
CA ALA A 31 0.31 6.12 -6.82
C ALA A 31 -1.20 6.07 -6.52
N HIS A 32 -1.87 5.01 -6.93
CA HIS A 32 -3.31 4.82 -6.79
C HIS A 32 -3.63 3.48 -6.16
N GLY A 33 -3.32 3.35 -4.87
CA GLY A 33 -3.52 2.10 -4.13
C GLY A 33 -4.98 1.68 -3.98
N HIS A 34 -5.94 2.59 -4.23
CA HIS A 34 -7.36 2.28 -4.20
C HIS A 34 -7.90 1.89 -5.58
N SER A 35 -7.02 1.59 -6.53
CA SER A 35 -7.44 1.12 -7.85
C SER A 35 -7.75 -0.37 -7.84
N LYS A 36 -8.61 -0.78 -8.75
CA LYS A 36 -8.96 -2.19 -8.90
C LYS A 36 -7.73 -3.07 -9.14
N GLY A 37 -6.80 -2.60 -9.97
CA GLY A 37 -5.59 -3.36 -10.27
C GLY A 37 -4.75 -3.65 -9.04
N VAL A 38 -4.58 -2.67 -8.16
CA VAL A 38 -3.83 -2.84 -6.92
C VAL A 38 -4.59 -3.76 -5.96
N LEU A 39 -5.90 -3.54 -5.80
CA LEU A 39 -6.72 -4.35 -4.91
C LEU A 39 -6.71 -5.82 -5.34
N ASP A 40 -6.86 -6.08 -6.62
CA ASP A 40 -6.83 -7.43 -7.16
C ASP A 40 -5.45 -8.07 -6.99
N SER A 41 -4.39 -7.31 -7.16
CA SER A 41 -3.01 -7.80 -6.96
C SER A 41 -2.77 -8.20 -5.51
N VAL A 42 -3.20 -7.38 -4.57
CA VAL A 42 -3.07 -7.70 -3.14
C VAL A 42 -3.81 -9.00 -2.83
N ALA A 43 -5.04 -9.12 -3.28
CA ALA A 43 -5.84 -10.32 -3.06
C ALA A 43 -5.18 -11.57 -3.67
N SER A 44 -4.69 -11.46 -4.90
CA SER A 44 -4.06 -12.58 -5.61
C SER A 44 -2.78 -13.03 -4.91
N ILE A 45 -1.96 -12.08 -4.46
CA ILE A 45 -0.72 -12.39 -3.76
C ILE A 45 -1.01 -13.06 -2.41
N LYS A 46 -1.97 -12.54 -1.67
CA LYS A 46 -2.34 -13.13 -0.37
C LYS A 46 -2.91 -14.53 -0.52
N GLU A 47 -3.67 -14.76 -1.58
CA GLU A 47 -4.21 -16.08 -1.87
C GLU A 47 -3.11 -17.08 -2.21
N ALA A 48 -2.15 -16.65 -3.03
CA ALA A 48 -1.05 -17.52 -3.46
C ALA A 48 0.00 -17.75 -2.37
N PHE A 49 0.28 -16.73 -1.56
CA PHE A 49 1.34 -16.75 -0.55
C PHE A 49 0.83 -16.20 0.79
N PRO A 50 -0.10 -16.89 1.46
CA PRO A 50 -0.74 -16.37 2.67
C PRO A 50 0.21 -16.17 3.85
N GLU A 51 1.38 -16.80 3.84
CA GLU A 51 2.38 -16.65 4.90
C GLU A 51 3.28 -15.43 4.72
N LYS A 52 3.23 -14.79 3.55
CA LYS A 52 4.05 -13.59 3.29
C LYS A 52 3.31 -12.34 3.74
N VAL A 53 4.09 -11.35 4.18
CA VAL A 53 3.54 -10.04 4.52
C VAL A 53 3.35 -9.24 3.24
N VAL A 54 2.15 -8.75 3.03
CA VAL A 54 1.81 -7.93 1.86
C VAL A 54 1.44 -6.53 2.30
N VAL A 55 2.17 -5.55 1.79
CA VAL A 55 1.91 -4.13 2.01
C VAL A 55 1.23 -3.58 0.76
N GLY A 56 0.11 -2.92 0.92
CA GLY A 56 -0.58 -2.28 -0.19
C GLY A 56 -0.60 -0.77 -0.05
N GLY A 57 -0.50 -0.08 -1.14
CA GLY A 57 -0.54 1.38 -1.17
C GLY A 57 -0.29 1.94 -2.58
N ASN A 58 -0.22 3.26 -2.76
CA ASN A 58 -0.42 4.25 -1.69
C ASN A 58 -1.87 4.70 -1.65
N VAL A 59 -2.36 4.94 -0.48
CA VAL A 59 -3.70 5.48 -0.30
C VAL A 59 -3.63 6.75 0.57
N ALA A 60 -4.65 7.58 0.47
CA ALA A 60 -4.73 8.84 1.19
C ALA A 60 -6.02 8.97 1.99
N THR A 61 -6.84 7.94 2.03
CA THR A 61 -8.14 7.98 2.70
C THR A 61 -8.37 6.72 3.54
N GLY A 62 -9.28 6.84 4.49
CA GLY A 62 -9.69 5.68 5.27
C GLY A 62 -10.40 4.63 4.41
N GLU A 63 -11.16 5.06 3.41
CA GLU A 63 -11.83 4.15 2.50
C GLU A 63 -10.83 3.32 1.69
N GLY A 64 -9.76 3.96 1.21
CA GLY A 64 -8.70 3.26 0.48
C GLY A 64 -7.98 2.26 1.38
N ALA A 65 -7.69 2.65 2.61
CA ALA A 65 -7.09 1.75 3.58
C ALA A 65 -7.97 0.54 3.86
N LEU A 66 -9.27 0.77 4.07
CA LEU A 66 -10.22 -0.31 4.31
C LEU A 66 -10.29 -1.28 3.12
N ALA A 67 -10.32 -0.75 1.90
CA ALA A 67 -10.35 -1.57 0.70
C ALA A 67 -9.15 -2.51 0.62
N LEU A 68 -7.95 -2.02 0.94
CA LEU A 68 -6.75 -2.84 0.96
C LEU A 68 -6.80 -3.90 2.06
N ILE A 69 -7.25 -3.52 3.24
CA ILE A 69 -7.38 -4.45 4.37
C ILE A 69 -8.36 -5.58 4.05
N GLU A 70 -9.48 -5.26 3.42
CA GLU A 70 -10.48 -6.25 3.03
C GLU A 70 -9.94 -7.24 1.99
N ARG A 71 -8.94 -6.84 1.21
CA ARG A 71 -8.29 -7.74 0.25
C ARG A 71 -7.15 -8.54 0.85
N GLY A 72 -6.87 -8.35 2.12
CA GLY A 72 -5.89 -9.14 2.86
C GLY A 72 -4.54 -8.47 3.07
N ALA A 73 -4.41 -7.18 2.82
CA ALA A 73 -3.16 -6.47 3.09
C ALA A 73 -2.82 -6.57 4.58
N ASP A 74 -1.58 -6.87 4.87
CA ASP A 74 -1.08 -6.96 6.25
C ASP A 74 -0.61 -5.61 6.78
N CYS A 75 -0.41 -4.65 5.87
CA CYS A 75 0.02 -3.31 6.19
C CYS A 75 -0.44 -2.37 5.08
N VAL A 76 -0.75 -1.14 5.43
CA VAL A 76 -1.19 -0.13 4.48
C VAL A 76 -0.15 0.99 4.41
N LYS A 77 0.26 1.33 3.19
CA LYS A 77 1.19 2.41 2.96
C LYS A 77 0.42 3.66 2.55
N VAL A 78 0.60 4.74 3.30
CA VAL A 78 -0.13 5.99 3.14
C VAL A 78 0.79 7.05 2.56
N GLY A 79 0.37 7.65 1.46
CA GLY A 79 1.10 8.73 0.84
C GLY A 79 0.25 9.40 -0.22
N VAL A 80 0.34 10.71 -0.32
CA VAL A 80 -0.44 11.50 -1.28
C VAL A 80 0.41 11.97 -2.46
N GLY A 81 1.59 11.40 -2.60
CA GLY A 81 2.49 11.74 -3.68
C GLY A 81 3.93 11.78 -3.18
N PRO A 82 4.89 11.68 -4.07
CA PRO A 82 6.30 11.58 -3.71
C PRO A 82 6.88 12.91 -3.22
N GLY A 83 6.54 13.29 -2.02
CA GLY A 83 7.16 14.43 -1.36
C GLY A 83 6.97 15.77 -2.03
N ALA A 84 7.95 16.63 -1.86
CA ALA A 84 7.88 18.03 -2.30
C ALA A 84 7.85 18.22 -3.81
N ILE A 85 8.25 17.23 -4.57
CA ILE A 85 8.28 17.32 -6.03
C ILE A 85 7.00 16.84 -6.69
N CYS A 86 6.05 16.34 -5.92
CA CYS A 86 4.78 15.88 -6.48
C CYS A 86 3.83 17.04 -6.67
N THR A 87 3.69 17.51 -7.90
CA THR A 87 2.75 18.57 -8.23
C THR A 87 1.34 18.05 -8.49
N THR A 88 1.20 16.78 -8.77
CA THR A 88 -0.10 16.15 -9.03
C THR A 88 -1.07 16.34 -7.88
N ARG A 89 -0.58 16.26 -6.67
CA ARG A 89 -1.36 16.47 -5.46
C ARG A 89 -2.05 17.82 -5.45
N VAL A 90 -1.35 18.85 -5.87
CA VAL A 90 -1.88 20.22 -5.91
C VAL A 90 -2.85 20.38 -7.07
N VAL A 91 -2.49 19.85 -8.22
CA VAL A 91 -3.26 20.01 -9.46
C VAL A 91 -4.61 19.31 -9.38
N THR A 92 -4.63 18.11 -8.83
CA THR A 92 -5.87 17.32 -8.77
C THR A 92 -6.83 17.79 -7.67
N GLY A 93 -6.40 18.72 -6.85
CA GLY A 93 -7.20 19.12 -5.68
C GLY A 93 -7.31 18.02 -4.64
N ALA A 94 -6.65 16.90 -4.88
CA ALA A 94 -6.61 15.80 -3.93
C ALA A 94 -5.63 16.10 -2.80
N GLY A 95 -5.39 17.37 -2.53
CA GLY A 95 -4.42 17.86 -1.57
C GLY A 95 -4.76 17.55 -0.12
N VAL A 96 -5.09 16.30 0.17
CA VAL A 96 -5.23 15.86 1.54
C VAL A 96 -3.85 15.98 2.19
N PRO A 97 -3.71 16.76 3.28
CA PRO A 97 -2.42 16.85 3.94
C PRO A 97 -1.96 15.47 4.39
N GLN A 98 -0.66 15.24 4.30
CA GLN A 98 -0.10 13.92 4.63
C GLN A 98 -0.48 13.47 6.04
N LEU A 99 -0.42 14.36 7.02
CA LEU A 99 -0.82 14.00 8.39
C LEU A 99 -2.29 13.61 8.49
N THR A 100 -3.16 14.30 7.75
CA THR A 100 -4.59 13.95 7.73
C THR A 100 -4.81 12.60 7.09
N ALA A 101 -4.10 12.32 6.00
CA ALA A 101 -4.19 11.04 5.32
C ALA A 101 -3.73 9.90 6.24
N ILE A 102 -2.61 10.10 6.93
CA ILE A 102 -2.10 9.11 7.89
C ILE A 102 -3.10 8.88 9.01
N PHE A 103 -3.66 9.95 9.55
CA PHE A 103 -4.63 9.86 10.64
C PHE A 103 -5.87 9.06 10.22
N ASN A 104 -6.45 9.39 9.06
CA ASN A 104 -7.66 8.72 8.58
C ASN A 104 -7.41 7.25 8.31
N ALA A 105 -6.30 6.93 7.67
CA ALA A 105 -5.94 5.55 7.40
C ALA A 105 -5.62 4.79 8.68
N ALA A 106 -4.96 5.44 9.63
CA ALA A 106 -4.60 4.82 10.90
C ALA A 106 -5.81 4.48 11.75
N VAL A 107 -6.85 5.31 11.73
CA VAL A 107 -8.09 5.01 12.45
C VAL A 107 -8.70 3.70 11.95
N VAL A 108 -8.82 3.55 10.63
CA VAL A 108 -9.35 2.34 10.01
C VAL A 108 -8.44 1.14 10.28
N ALA A 109 -7.15 1.31 10.07
CA ALA A 109 -6.19 0.23 10.26
C ALA A 109 -6.15 -0.27 11.71
N LYS A 110 -6.23 0.65 12.67
CA LYS A 110 -6.23 0.29 14.08
C LYS A 110 -7.44 -0.58 14.44
N GLU A 111 -8.59 -0.28 13.86
CA GLU A 111 -9.81 -1.07 14.09
C GLU A 111 -9.63 -2.51 13.63
N HIS A 112 -8.76 -2.75 12.67
CA HIS A 112 -8.48 -4.07 12.11
C HIS A 112 -7.15 -4.67 12.58
N GLY A 113 -6.44 -3.98 13.47
CA GLY A 113 -5.14 -4.46 13.95
C GLY A 113 -4.04 -4.43 12.90
N ILE A 114 -4.13 -3.54 11.92
CA ILE A 114 -3.20 -3.44 10.79
C ILE A 114 -2.29 -2.23 10.97
N PRO A 115 -0.96 -2.38 10.82
CA PRO A 115 -0.05 -1.24 10.88
C PRO A 115 -0.12 -0.38 9.63
N VAL A 116 0.33 0.86 9.77
CA VAL A 116 0.36 1.85 8.69
C VAL A 116 1.80 2.33 8.51
N ILE A 117 2.22 2.45 7.25
CA ILE A 117 3.51 3.03 6.89
C ILE A 117 3.25 4.41 6.29
N ALA A 118 3.89 5.43 6.84
CA ALA A 118 3.84 6.77 6.28
C ALA A 118 4.94 6.91 5.23
N ASP A 119 4.56 7.26 4.00
CA ASP A 119 5.48 7.35 2.88
C ASP A 119 5.68 8.79 2.45
N GLY A 120 6.81 9.36 2.85
CA GLY A 120 7.27 10.69 2.43
C GLY A 120 6.40 11.85 2.89
N GLY A 121 6.85 13.07 2.58
CA GLY A 121 6.02 14.26 2.64
C GLY A 121 5.53 14.75 3.98
N ILE A 122 6.02 14.26 5.08
CA ILE A 122 5.66 14.77 6.41
C ILE A 122 6.57 15.95 6.73
N LYS A 123 5.96 17.08 7.03
CA LYS A 123 6.70 18.28 7.38
C LYS A 123 6.17 18.92 8.66
#